data_d6936365375dc677b0cb9fba7680f4e5
#
_entry.id   d6936365375dc677b0cb9fba7680f4e5
#
_cell.length_a   1.000
_cell.length_b   1.000
_cell.length_c   1.000
_cell.angle_alpha   90.00
_cell.angle_beta   90.00
_cell.angle_gamma   90.00
#
_symmetry.space_group_name_H-M   'P 1'
#
loop_
_entity.id
_entity.type
_entity.pdbx_description
1 polymer ?
#
loop_
_entity_poly.entity_id
_entity_poly.type
_entity_poly.pdbx_seq_one_letter_code
_entity_poly.pdbx_strand_id
1 'polypeptide(L)'
;MRIGIDMTWLKPKKSGGVESYILNLINGFLKLEDQNEYVLFTAKDNQDYLSPMFNDERISYVKCDTNANDVKGHLLWQNLHQYSVLKKNNIHLCFFPVYEMPVFKNKKIKTITAIQDIQALHYPEFFSKPENLWFNYAWQKVMDNADVVIATTNYTKNDIEQNLKTKGNVVAIYIPISLGEKGVADFEPLAEKYNIQKDQYFYTVCSMYKHKNLITLLKTMKKIKDEHIPLPKKLVISGVGGPNKNEFDQTVKELGIGDYVVLTSFVSNEERNSLMKNCNIFLFPSVFEGFGMPPIEAMLLGKKVLTTKRTSLPEVTMNQCNYVEDPYDINEWVNQMTGMQTQEEKVVSFEQFRDVVIARQYLDLFYKVDKD
;
A
#
# COMPACT_ATOMS: atom_id res chain seq x y z
N MET A 1 25.45 11.93 6.11
CA MET A 1 24.39 12.93 5.89
C MET A 1 23.36 12.82 7.01
N ARG A 2 22.68 13.92 7.38
CA ARG A 2 21.60 13.92 8.37
C ARG A 2 20.26 14.09 7.66
N ILE A 3 19.49 12.99 7.57
CA ILE A 3 18.29 12.87 6.75
C ILE A 3 17.06 12.96 7.66
N GLY A 4 16.18 13.92 7.39
CA GLY A 4 14.86 13.96 8.03
C GLY A 4 13.88 13.05 7.32
N ILE A 5 13.10 12.29 8.07
CA ILE A 5 11.98 11.50 7.56
C ILE A 5 10.73 11.92 8.30
N ASP A 6 9.74 12.42 7.57
CA ASP A 6 8.48 12.85 8.15
C ASP A 6 7.55 11.65 8.42
N MET A 7 7.29 11.41 9.70
CA MET A 7 6.36 10.40 10.17
C MET A 7 5.15 11.01 10.89
N THR A 8 5.00 12.35 10.85
CA THR A 8 3.96 13.05 11.62
C THR A 8 2.54 12.75 11.15
N TRP A 9 2.38 12.31 9.91
CA TRP A 9 1.10 11.89 9.28
C TRP A 9 0.65 10.49 9.66
N LEU A 10 1.56 9.62 10.14
CA LEU A 10 1.30 8.19 10.31
C LEU A 10 0.32 7.94 11.46
N LYS A 11 -0.78 7.26 11.14
CA LYS A 11 -1.79 6.79 12.10
C LYS A 11 -1.55 5.29 12.35
N PRO A 12 -1.06 4.91 13.54
CA PRO A 12 -0.69 3.54 13.85
C PRO A 12 -1.78 2.52 13.50
N LYS A 13 -1.42 1.47 12.76
CA LYS A 13 -2.32 0.38 12.32
C LYS A 13 -3.52 0.83 11.47
N LYS A 14 -3.55 2.09 11.03
CA LYS A 14 -4.63 2.65 10.20
C LYS A 14 -4.14 3.17 8.86
N SER A 15 -2.83 3.33 8.67
CA SER A 15 -2.24 3.86 7.43
C SER A 15 -2.01 2.80 6.35
N GLY A 16 -2.33 1.52 6.63
CA GLY A 16 -2.36 0.44 5.65
C GLY A 16 -1.03 0.21 4.93
N GLY A 17 -1.08 0.06 3.61
CA GLY A 17 0.12 -0.20 2.79
C GLY A 17 1.19 0.87 2.87
N VAL A 18 0.81 2.13 3.08
CA VAL A 18 1.78 3.24 3.19
C VAL A 18 2.59 3.14 4.49
N GLU A 19 1.99 2.64 5.57
CA GLU A 19 2.72 2.32 6.81
C GLU A 19 3.75 1.21 6.56
N SER A 20 3.35 0.12 5.92
CA SER A 20 4.28 -0.97 5.57
C SER A 20 5.41 -0.49 4.66
N TYR A 21 5.12 0.36 3.68
CA TYR A 21 6.10 0.96 2.80
C TYR A 21 7.21 1.68 3.58
N ILE A 22 6.84 2.64 4.43
CA ILE A 22 7.86 3.45 5.12
C ILE A 22 8.62 2.65 6.17
N LEU A 23 7.97 1.74 6.90
CA LEU A 23 8.64 0.87 7.86
C LEU A 23 9.63 -0.08 7.18
N ASN A 24 9.26 -0.68 6.05
CA ASN A 24 10.15 -1.53 5.26
C ASN A 24 11.33 -0.72 4.68
N LEU A 25 11.10 0.53 4.25
CA LEU A 25 12.14 1.39 3.73
C LEU A 25 13.18 1.75 4.80
N ILE A 26 12.71 2.12 6.00
CA ILE A 26 13.62 2.41 7.14
C ILE A 26 14.41 1.15 7.50
N ASN A 27 13.77 -0.02 7.60
CA ASN A 27 14.48 -1.28 7.82
C ASN A 27 15.52 -1.56 6.73
N GLY A 28 15.21 -1.25 5.48
CA GLY A 28 16.17 -1.33 4.38
C GLY A 28 17.38 -0.41 4.57
N PHE A 29 17.18 0.84 5.01
CA PHE A 29 18.29 1.74 5.35
C PHE A 29 19.15 1.17 6.47
N LEU A 30 18.56 0.61 7.51
CA LEU A 30 19.29 0.06 8.65
C LEU A 30 20.12 -1.18 8.30
N LYS A 31 19.73 -1.93 7.27
CA LYS A 31 20.49 -3.06 6.72
C LYS A 31 21.66 -2.64 5.82
N LEU A 32 21.68 -1.38 5.38
CA LEU A 32 22.80 -0.83 4.62
C LEU A 32 23.88 -0.35 5.59
N GLU A 33 25.14 -0.68 5.23
CA GLU A 33 26.33 -0.18 5.95
C GLU A 33 26.63 1.25 5.49
N ASP A 34 25.87 2.23 5.98
CA ASP A 34 26.09 3.64 5.71
C ASP A 34 26.33 4.41 7.01
N GLN A 35 26.85 5.64 6.89
CA GLN A 35 27.15 6.54 8.02
C GLN A 35 26.11 7.68 8.13
N ASN A 36 24.90 7.49 7.59
CA ASN A 36 23.85 8.50 7.69
C ASN A 36 23.19 8.46 9.06
N GLU A 37 22.73 9.62 9.50
CA GLU A 37 21.83 9.77 10.62
C GLU A 37 20.41 9.97 10.10
N TYR A 38 19.46 9.21 10.63
CA TYR A 38 18.06 9.30 10.26
C TYR A 38 17.26 9.90 11.41
N VAL A 39 16.67 11.06 11.17
CA VAL A 39 15.86 11.78 12.15
C VAL A 39 14.39 11.59 11.82
N LEU A 40 13.69 10.78 12.62
CA LEU A 40 12.25 10.52 12.45
C LEU A 40 11.44 11.60 13.18
N PHE A 41 10.72 12.41 12.42
CA PHE A 41 9.81 13.41 12.97
C PHE A 41 8.47 12.77 13.25
N THR A 42 8.07 12.67 14.50
CA THR A 42 6.87 11.95 14.95
C THR A 42 5.83 12.92 15.51
N ALA A 43 4.55 12.55 15.44
CA ALA A 43 3.46 13.25 16.13
C ALA A 43 3.37 12.81 17.60
N LYS A 44 2.59 13.53 18.41
CA LYS A 44 2.36 13.19 19.82
C LYS A 44 1.71 11.83 20.01
N ASP A 45 0.82 11.46 19.11
CA ASP A 45 -0.02 10.26 19.15
C ASP A 45 0.56 9.06 18.43
N ASN A 46 1.76 9.17 17.82
CA ASN A 46 2.39 8.03 17.17
C ASN A 46 3.84 7.74 17.62
N GLN A 47 4.46 8.62 18.41
CA GLN A 47 5.85 8.40 18.84
C GLN A 47 6.02 7.13 19.66
N ASP A 48 5.13 6.87 20.62
CA ASP A 48 5.23 5.68 21.49
C ASP A 48 5.01 4.38 20.73
N TYR A 49 4.37 4.45 19.56
CA TYR A 49 4.24 3.34 18.63
C TYR A 49 5.50 3.13 17.80
N LEU A 50 6.12 4.21 17.31
CA LEU A 50 7.26 4.15 16.39
C LEU A 50 8.61 3.94 17.10
N SER A 51 8.80 4.55 18.28
CA SER A 51 10.10 4.53 18.95
C SER A 51 10.63 3.15 19.33
N PRO A 52 9.82 2.13 19.68
CA PRO A 52 10.33 0.79 19.94
C PRO A 52 10.61 -0.04 18.68
N MET A 53 10.22 0.44 17.48
CA MET A 53 10.35 -0.35 16.25
C MET A 53 11.78 -0.37 15.70
N PHE A 54 12.56 0.68 15.96
CA PHE A 54 13.90 0.81 15.42
C PHE A 54 14.88 1.08 16.57
N ASN A 55 15.71 0.09 16.84
CA ASN A 55 16.78 0.17 17.85
C ASN A 55 18.14 0.17 17.14
N ASP A 56 18.51 1.33 16.59
CA ASP A 56 19.77 1.54 15.87
C ASP A 56 20.31 2.93 16.25
N GLU A 57 21.62 3.04 16.49
CA GLU A 57 22.28 4.29 16.91
C GLU A 57 22.17 5.43 15.88
N ARG A 58 21.93 5.08 14.60
CA ARG A 58 21.74 6.04 13.51
C ARG A 58 20.34 6.67 13.53
N ILE A 59 19.40 6.13 14.31
CA ILE A 59 18.02 6.63 14.41
C ILE A 59 17.88 7.57 15.60
N SER A 60 17.31 8.73 15.36
CA SER A 60 16.86 9.65 16.41
C SER A 60 15.41 10.08 16.16
N TYR A 61 14.70 10.39 17.25
CA TYR A 61 13.29 10.78 17.21
C TYR A 61 13.10 12.22 17.65
N VAL A 62 12.32 12.97 16.90
CA VAL A 62 11.90 14.34 17.24
C VAL A 62 10.39 14.38 17.38
N LYS A 63 9.91 14.52 18.62
CA LYS A 63 8.47 14.66 18.90
C LYS A 63 8.00 16.06 18.52
N CYS A 64 7.13 16.11 17.53
CA CYS A 64 6.54 17.33 17.02
C CYS A 64 5.24 17.68 17.76
N ASP A 65 4.97 18.97 17.91
CA ASP A 65 3.76 19.47 18.58
C ASP A 65 2.53 19.42 17.68
N THR A 66 2.25 18.22 17.15
CA THR A 66 1.10 17.92 16.29
C THR A 66 0.51 16.56 16.63
N ASN A 67 -0.67 16.25 16.06
CA ASN A 67 -1.38 15.00 16.26
C ASN A 67 -1.83 14.44 14.90
N ALA A 68 -1.41 13.24 14.55
CA ALA A 68 -1.73 12.59 13.26
C ALA A 68 -3.25 12.34 13.07
N ASN A 69 -4.01 12.18 14.16
CA ASN A 69 -5.45 12.00 14.10
C ASN A 69 -6.23 13.32 13.94
N ASP A 70 -5.62 14.48 14.23
CA ASP A 70 -6.20 15.78 13.97
C ASP A 70 -5.74 16.33 12.61
N VAL A 71 -6.43 15.95 11.54
CA VAL A 71 -6.05 16.30 10.16
C VAL A 71 -5.91 17.81 9.96
N LYS A 72 -6.83 18.61 10.51
CA LYS A 72 -6.80 20.09 10.34
C LYS A 72 -5.67 20.73 11.13
N GLY A 73 -5.51 20.35 12.39
CA GLY A 73 -4.43 20.81 13.23
C GLY A 73 -3.06 20.40 12.69
N HIS A 74 -2.96 19.15 12.18
CA HIS A 74 -1.73 18.66 11.53
C HIS A 74 -1.36 19.50 10.30
N LEU A 75 -2.28 19.73 9.38
CA LEU A 75 -2.03 20.56 8.19
C LEU A 75 -1.62 21.98 8.54
N LEU A 76 -2.25 22.59 9.56
CA LEU A 76 -1.87 23.93 10.03
C LEU A 76 -0.44 23.93 10.62
N TRP A 77 -0.16 22.97 11.50
CA TRP A 77 1.19 22.82 12.10
C TRP A 77 2.25 22.59 11.02
N GLN A 78 1.99 21.71 10.07
CA GLN A 78 2.89 21.38 8.98
C GLN A 78 3.31 22.64 8.20
N ASN A 79 2.35 23.48 7.85
CA ASN A 79 2.62 24.68 7.06
C ASN A 79 3.29 25.81 7.86
N LEU A 80 3.04 25.92 9.17
CA LEU A 80 3.56 27.00 9.99
C LEU A 80 4.87 26.67 10.71
N HIS A 81 5.06 25.40 11.10
CA HIS A 81 6.12 25.04 12.05
C HIS A 81 7.12 24.01 11.51
N GLN A 82 6.76 23.14 10.56
CA GLN A 82 7.58 22.00 10.16
C GLN A 82 8.99 22.41 9.71
N TYR A 83 9.12 23.41 8.83
CA TYR A 83 10.45 23.87 8.41
C TYR A 83 11.30 24.46 9.54
N SER A 84 10.68 25.10 10.53
CA SER A 84 11.39 25.61 11.71
C SER A 84 11.93 24.46 12.56
N VAL A 85 11.14 23.39 12.72
CA VAL A 85 11.54 22.17 13.43
C VAL A 85 12.68 21.46 12.69
N LEU A 86 12.56 21.28 11.36
CA LEU A 86 13.62 20.69 10.53
C LEU A 86 14.94 21.47 10.66
N LYS A 87 14.88 22.80 10.56
CA LYS A 87 16.04 23.68 10.70
C LYS A 87 16.69 23.59 12.09
N LYS A 88 15.88 23.58 13.17
CA LYS A 88 16.37 23.44 14.56
C LYS A 88 17.13 22.13 14.77
N ASN A 89 16.79 21.09 14.02
CA ASN A 89 17.42 19.78 14.09
C ASN A 89 18.54 19.58 13.03
N ASN A 90 19.00 20.67 12.38
CA ASN A 90 20.05 20.66 11.37
C ASN A 90 19.76 19.71 10.19
N ILE A 91 18.50 19.67 9.74
CA ILE A 91 18.10 18.89 8.56
C ILE A 91 18.30 19.74 7.32
N HIS A 92 19.08 19.23 6.36
CA HIS A 92 19.26 19.84 5.06
C HIS A 92 18.42 19.16 3.98
N LEU A 93 18.15 17.85 4.13
CA LEU A 93 17.28 17.08 3.28
C LEU A 93 16.19 16.37 4.10
N CYS A 94 14.92 16.55 3.72
CA CYS A 94 13.79 15.89 4.34
C CYS A 94 13.02 15.08 3.32
N PHE A 95 12.77 13.80 3.64
CA PHE A 95 11.91 12.91 2.90
C PHE A 95 10.50 12.90 3.51
N PHE A 96 9.50 13.17 2.68
CA PHE A 96 8.08 13.09 2.97
C PHE A 96 7.51 11.84 2.28
N PRO A 97 7.24 10.74 3.02
CA PRO A 97 6.81 9.48 2.42
C PRO A 97 5.44 9.50 1.75
N VAL A 98 4.68 10.57 1.97
CA VAL A 98 3.39 10.84 1.33
C VAL A 98 3.41 12.24 0.73
N TYR A 99 2.47 12.54 -0.18
CA TYR A 99 2.36 13.85 -0.82
C TYR A 99 2.09 15.02 0.16
N GLU A 100 1.90 14.74 1.43
CA GLU A 100 1.71 15.75 2.48
C GLU A 100 3.06 16.38 2.85
N MET A 101 3.30 17.61 2.39
CA MET A 101 4.44 18.44 2.73
C MET A 101 4.00 19.91 2.81
N PRO A 102 4.79 20.80 3.45
CA PRO A 102 4.44 22.22 3.52
C PRO A 102 4.24 22.84 2.14
N VAL A 103 3.15 23.61 1.96
CA VAL A 103 2.82 24.22 0.67
C VAL A 103 3.76 25.35 0.25
N PHE A 104 4.57 25.89 1.16
CA PHE A 104 5.57 26.92 0.87
C PHE A 104 6.97 26.32 0.82
N LYS A 105 7.68 26.53 -0.31
CA LYS A 105 9.04 26.02 -0.46
C LYS A 105 10.02 26.73 0.46
N ASN A 106 10.86 25.98 1.16
CA ASN A 106 12.03 26.48 1.86
C ASN A 106 13.28 26.16 1.05
N LYS A 107 13.94 27.20 0.51
CA LYS A 107 15.13 27.03 -0.35
C LYS A 107 16.37 26.45 0.33
N LYS A 108 16.37 26.39 1.68
CA LYS A 108 17.51 25.90 2.46
C LYS A 108 17.40 24.43 2.85
N ILE A 109 16.24 23.82 2.60
CA ILE A 109 15.98 22.42 2.93
C ILE A 109 15.55 21.73 1.63
N LYS A 110 16.32 20.76 1.19
CA LYS A 110 15.97 19.91 0.07
C LYS A 110 14.79 19.02 0.47
N THR A 111 13.83 18.89 -0.43
CA THR A 111 12.59 18.17 -0.17
C THR A 111 12.36 17.09 -1.22
N ILE A 112 12.23 15.87 -0.74
CA ILE A 112 11.84 14.71 -1.56
C ILE A 112 10.52 14.20 -1.01
N THR A 113 9.55 13.94 -1.87
CA THR A 113 8.26 13.40 -1.45
C THR A 113 7.83 12.24 -2.33
N ALA A 114 6.95 11.39 -1.83
CA ALA A 114 6.39 10.28 -2.61
C ALA A 114 4.90 10.51 -2.89
N ILE A 115 4.50 10.20 -4.11
CA ILE A 115 3.09 10.09 -4.53
C ILE A 115 2.85 8.62 -4.88
N GLN A 116 1.97 7.97 -4.12
CA GLN A 116 1.64 6.57 -4.31
C GLN A 116 0.79 6.37 -5.56
N ASP A 117 -0.18 7.23 -5.77
CA ASP A 117 -1.05 7.31 -6.94
C ASP A 117 -1.78 8.65 -7.00
N ILE A 118 -2.50 8.87 -8.10
CA ILE A 118 -3.38 10.02 -8.31
C ILE A 118 -4.81 9.57 -8.64
N GLN A 119 -5.29 8.54 -7.93
CA GLN A 119 -6.58 7.87 -8.17
C GLN A 119 -7.76 8.83 -8.26
N ALA A 120 -7.81 9.89 -7.45
CA ALA A 120 -8.92 10.82 -7.43
C ALA A 120 -9.09 11.62 -8.75
N LEU A 121 -8.07 11.66 -9.61
CA LEU A 121 -8.22 12.22 -10.97
C LEU A 121 -8.97 11.28 -11.91
N HIS A 122 -8.83 9.96 -11.73
CA HIS A 122 -9.41 8.93 -12.58
C HIS A 122 -10.80 8.48 -12.11
N TYR A 123 -11.01 8.48 -10.80
CA TYR A 123 -12.25 8.04 -10.14
C TYR A 123 -12.73 9.09 -9.13
N PRO A 124 -13.05 10.33 -9.60
CA PRO A 124 -13.49 11.41 -8.70
C PRO A 124 -14.78 11.07 -7.96
N GLU A 125 -15.60 10.16 -8.49
CA GLU A 125 -16.83 9.68 -7.86
C GLU A 125 -16.60 8.80 -6.62
N PHE A 126 -15.37 8.34 -6.39
CA PHE A 126 -15.02 7.59 -5.16
C PHE A 126 -14.72 8.50 -3.98
N PHE A 127 -14.62 9.80 -4.23
CA PHE A 127 -14.25 10.81 -3.24
C PHE A 127 -15.29 11.93 -3.18
N SER A 128 -15.36 12.62 -2.06
CA SER A 128 -16.20 13.82 -1.95
C SER A 128 -15.61 14.98 -2.77
N LYS A 129 -16.47 15.94 -3.16
CA LYS A 129 -16.02 17.14 -3.88
C LYS A 129 -14.90 17.91 -3.16
N PRO A 130 -14.97 18.14 -1.82
CA PRO A 130 -13.87 18.78 -1.09
C PRO A 130 -12.56 17.99 -1.14
N GLU A 131 -12.61 16.65 -1.03
CA GLU A 131 -11.42 15.79 -1.14
C GLU A 131 -10.79 15.90 -2.53
N ASN A 132 -11.58 15.83 -3.59
CA ASN A 132 -11.09 15.98 -4.96
C ASN A 132 -10.39 17.32 -5.19
N LEU A 133 -10.97 18.43 -4.69
CA LEU A 133 -10.36 19.75 -4.78
C LEU A 133 -9.04 19.82 -4.00
N TRP A 134 -9.02 19.21 -2.81
CA TRP A 134 -7.82 19.15 -1.98
C TRP A 134 -6.70 18.35 -2.63
N PHE A 135 -6.98 17.13 -3.14
CA PHE A 135 -5.99 16.29 -3.81
C PHE A 135 -5.37 17.00 -5.00
N ASN A 136 -6.19 17.56 -5.90
CA ASN A 136 -5.71 18.31 -7.06
C ASN A 136 -4.79 19.48 -6.66
N TYR A 137 -5.18 20.22 -5.63
CA TYR A 137 -4.37 21.32 -5.11
C TYR A 137 -3.07 20.83 -4.48
N ALA A 138 -3.14 19.81 -3.62
CA ALA A 138 -1.99 19.29 -2.89
C ALA A 138 -0.96 18.67 -3.85
N TRP A 139 -1.38 17.84 -4.78
CA TRP A 139 -0.47 17.24 -5.77
C TRP A 139 0.21 18.30 -6.63
N GLN A 140 -0.53 19.31 -7.10
CA GLN A 140 0.10 20.39 -7.89
C GLN A 140 1.08 21.20 -7.04
N LYS A 141 0.80 21.43 -5.74
CA LYS A 141 1.72 22.11 -4.83
C LYS A 141 2.99 21.30 -4.58
N VAL A 142 2.85 19.98 -4.47
CA VAL A 142 3.99 19.07 -4.41
C VAL A 142 4.85 19.18 -5.67
N MET A 143 4.24 19.14 -6.86
CA MET A 143 4.95 19.31 -8.13
C MET A 143 5.69 20.65 -8.21
N ASP A 144 5.08 21.72 -7.70
CA ASP A 144 5.66 23.07 -7.72
C ASP A 144 6.83 23.23 -6.75
N ASN A 145 6.82 22.53 -5.61
CA ASN A 145 7.69 22.85 -4.46
C ASN A 145 8.72 21.77 -4.13
N ALA A 146 8.43 20.49 -4.36
CA ALA A 146 9.40 19.42 -4.10
C ALA A 146 10.61 19.53 -5.07
N ASP A 147 11.80 19.25 -4.57
CA ASP A 147 12.99 19.13 -5.40
C ASP A 147 12.91 17.86 -6.25
N VAL A 148 12.44 16.75 -5.66
CA VAL A 148 12.14 15.51 -6.37
C VAL A 148 10.85 14.88 -5.85
N VAL A 149 10.07 14.31 -6.77
CA VAL A 149 8.88 13.52 -6.47
C VAL A 149 9.14 12.07 -6.88
N ILE A 150 8.95 11.15 -5.94
CA ILE A 150 9.06 9.72 -6.16
C ILE A 150 7.67 9.18 -6.46
N ALA A 151 7.50 8.58 -7.64
CA ALA A 151 6.36 7.75 -7.98
C ALA A 151 6.68 6.28 -7.65
N THR A 152 5.72 5.54 -7.11
CA THR A 152 5.95 4.17 -6.63
C THR A 152 6.08 3.13 -7.75
N THR A 153 5.75 3.49 -9.00
CA THR A 153 5.88 2.67 -10.20
C THR A 153 6.13 3.55 -11.43
N ASN A 154 6.56 2.94 -12.54
CA ASN A 154 6.63 3.65 -13.82
C ASN A 154 5.24 4.03 -14.33
N TYR A 155 4.22 3.18 -14.06
CA TYR A 155 2.83 3.54 -14.33
C TYR A 155 2.46 4.85 -13.61
N THR A 156 2.68 4.94 -12.30
CA THR A 156 2.36 6.13 -11.51
C THR A 156 3.17 7.35 -11.97
N LYS A 157 4.45 7.18 -12.32
CA LYS A 157 5.26 8.26 -12.89
C LYS A 157 4.64 8.81 -14.18
N ASN A 158 4.34 7.94 -15.13
CA ASN A 158 3.74 8.32 -16.41
C ASN A 158 2.38 9.00 -16.20
N ASP A 159 1.58 8.47 -15.28
CA ASP A 159 0.27 9.01 -14.91
C ASP A 159 0.38 10.43 -14.34
N ILE A 160 1.33 10.67 -13.43
CA ILE A 160 1.64 12.00 -12.90
C ILE A 160 2.09 12.94 -14.03
N GLU A 161 3.02 12.52 -14.88
CA GLU A 161 3.58 13.36 -15.97
C GLU A 161 2.53 13.73 -17.04
N GLN A 162 1.52 12.88 -17.24
CA GLN A 162 0.41 13.14 -18.16
C GLN A 162 -0.68 14.05 -17.58
N ASN A 163 -0.92 14.00 -16.28
CA ASN A 163 -2.08 14.64 -15.66
C ASN A 163 -1.74 15.86 -14.78
N LEU A 164 -0.49 16.01 -14.34
CA LEU A 164 -0.04 17.13 -13.52
C LEU A 164 1.04 17.94 -14.25
N LYS A 165 1.14 19.23 -13.93
CA LYS A 165 2.22 20.07 -14.46
C LYS A 165 3.51 19.74 -13.71
N THR A 166 4.45 19.09 -14.37
CA THR A 166 5.74 18.71 -13.81
C THR A 166 6.89 19.59 -14.29
N LYS A 167 7.98 19.61 -13.54
CA LYS A 167 9.25 20.28 -13.91
C LYS A 167 10.31 19.27 -14.37
N GLY A 168 9.93 18.03 -14.68
CA GLY A 168 10.85 16.95 -15.01
C GLY A 168 11.55 16.35 -13.76
N ASN A 169 10.99 16.57 -12.57
CA ASN A 169 11.53 16.13 -11.27
C ASN A 169 10.86 14.87 -10.73
N VAL A 170 10.17 14.10 -11.56
CA VAL A 170 9.50 12.84 -11.16
C VAL A 170 10.40 11.65 -11.49
N VAL A 171 10.64 10.81 -10.49
CA VAL A 171 11.41 9.56 -10.63
C VAL A 171 10.57 8.38 -10.17
N ALA A 172 10.73 7.21 -10.79
CA ALA A 172 10.07 6.00 -10.33
C ALA A 172 11.03 5.21 -9.43
N ILE A 173 10.61 4.90 -8.21
CA ILE A 173 11.29 3.95 -7.31
C ILE A 173 10.21 3.10 -6.66
N TYR A 174 10.35 1.79 -6.77
CA TYR A 174 9.38 0.84 -6.24
C TYR A 174 9.27 0.85 -4.72
N ILE A 175 8.20 0.25 -4.20
CA ILE A 175 7.99 0.05 -2.77
C ILE A 175 8.76 -1.19 -2.30
N PRO A 176 9.49 -1.13 -1.17
CA PRO A 176 10.17 -2.28 -0.61
C PRO A 176 9.18 -3.29 -0.02
N ILE A 177 9.41 -4.58 -0.30
CA ILE A 177 8.61 -5.68 0.21
C ILE A 177 9.47 -6.55 1.13
N SER A 178 9.00 -6.74 2.36
CA SER A 178 9.66 -7.55 3.41
C SER A 178 8.78 -8.73 3.82
N LEU A 179 8.65 -9.73 2.96
CA LEU A 179 7.85 -10.92 3.27
C LEU A 179 8.61 -12.00 4.04
N GLY A 180 9.90 -12.17 3.77
CA GLY A 180 10.70 -13.24 4.32
C GLY A 180 10.93 -13.18 5.84
N GLU A 181 10.71 -12.02 6.46
CA GLU A 181 10.94 -11.76 7.88
C GLU A 181 9.67 -11.91 8.75
N LYS A 182 8.50 -11.84 8.12
CA LYS A 182 7.21 -11.95 8.79
C LYS A 182 6.73 -13.39 8.71
N GLY A 183 7.07 -14.26 9.57
CA GLY A 183 6.71 -15.69 9.62
C GLY A 183 5.33 -16.07 9.03
N VAL A 184 5.03 -17.35 9.05
CA VAL A 184 3.72 -17.90 8.68
C VAL A 184 3.18 -18.64 9.90
N ALA A 185 2.03 -18.22 10.41
CA ALA A 185 1.38 -18.88 11.54
C ALA A 185 0.91 -20.30 11.15
N ASP A 186 0.71 -21.16 12.15
CA ASP A 186 0.08 -22.46 11.95
C ASP A 186 -1.34 -22.28 11.38
N PHE A 187 -1.68 -23.09 10.38
CA PHE A 187 -2.94 -22.96 9.67
C PHE A 187 -4.12 -23.60 10.43
N GLU A 188 -3.90 -24.68 11.13
CA GLU A 188 -4.94 -25.47 11.80
C GLU A 188 -5.82 -24.65 12.75
N PRO A 189 -5.26 -23.79 13.64
CA PRO A 189 -6.08 -22.92 14.50
C PRO A 189 -6.94 -21.94 13.71
N LEU A 190 -6.44 -21.45 12.57
CA LEU A 190 -7.19 -20.54 11.68
C LEU A 190 -8.26 -21.30 10.90
N ALA A 191 -7.97 -22.53 10.46
CA ALA A 191 -8.90 -23.39 9.77
C ALA A 191 -10.12 -23.72 10.65
N GLU A 192 -9.89 -24.06 11.91
CA GLU A 192 -10.94 -24.29 12.90
C GLU A 192 -11.74 -23.02 13.20
N LYS A 193 -11.03 -21.92 13.52
CA LYS A 193 -11.64 -20.62 13.87
C LYS A 193 -12.58 -20.09 12.79
N TYR A 194 -12.20 -20.24 11.52
CA TYR A 194 -12.93 -19.68 10.37
C TYR A 194 -13.73 -20.71 9.60
N ASN A 195 -13.73 -21.98 10.05
CA ASN A 195 -14.38 -23.12 9.38
C ASN A 195 -13.99 -23.18 7.88
N ILE A 196 -12.70 -23.24 7.61
CA ILE A 196 -12.09 -23.31 6.27
C ILE A 196 -11.14 -24.51 6.19
N GLN A 197 -10.84 -24.96 4.99
CA GLN A 197 -9.89 -26.05 4.74
C GLN A 197 -8.84 -25.58 3.72
N LYS A 198 -7.63 -26.10 3.83
CA LYS A 198 -6.55 -25.81 2.89
C LYS A 198 -7.01 -26.08 1.45
N ASP A 199 -6.68 -25.18 0.55
CA ASP A 199 -7.03 -25.17 -0.87
C ASP A 199 -8.54 -25.21 -1.19
N GLN A 200 -9.43 -25.02 -0.18
CA GLN A 200 -10.88 -25.01 -0.35
C GLN A 200 -11.50 -23.62 -0.13
N TYR A 201 -10.71 -22.56 -0.25
CA TYR A 201 -11.20 -21.18 -0.20
C TYR A 201 -10.36 -20.26 -1.09
N PHE A 202 -10.99 -19.19 -1.56
CA PHE A 202 -10.34 -18.06 -2.17
C PHE A 202 -10.00 -17.05 -1.07
N TYR A 203 -8.90 -16.31 -1.27
CA TYR A 203 -8.48 -15.33 -0.28
C TYR A 203 -8.24 -13.96 -0.92
N THR A 204 -8.61 -12.92 -0.20
CA THR A 204 -8.22 -11.54 -0.50
C THR A 204 -7.95 -10.77 0.79
N VAL A 205 -7.08 -9.76 0.71
CA VAL A 205 -6.79 -8.84 1.82
C VAL A 205 -6.87 -7.41 1.33
N CYS A 206 -7.83 -6.66 1.84
CA CYS A 206 -7.98 -5.24 1.53
C CYS A 206 -9.00 -4.57 2.48
N SER A 207 -8.97 -3.25 2.51
CA SER A 207 -10.03 -2.44 3.09
C SER A 207 -11.19 -2.27 2.10
N MET A 208 -12.39 -1.97 2.63
CA MET A 208 -13.61 -1.83 1.85
C MET A 208 -13.74 -0.44 1.23
N TYR A 209 -12.84 -0.11 0.31
CA TYR A 209 -12.94 1.03 -0.59
C TYR A 209 -13.48 0.61 -1.96
N LYS A 210 -14.15 1.50 -2.67
CA LYS A 210 -14.76 1.20 -3.99
C LYS A 210 -13.76 0.66 -5.00
N HIS A 211 -12.57 1.24 -5.07
CA HIS A 211 -11.54 0.79 -6.00
C HIS A 211 -11.04 -0.64 -5.76
N LYS A 212 -11.23 -1.18 -4.55
CA LYS A 212 -10.90 -2.58 -4.25
C LYS A 212 -11.90 -3.58 -4.85
N ASN A 213 -13.03 -3.11 -5.36
CA ASN A 213 -13.98 -3.84 -6.20
C ASN A 213 -14.45 -5.19 -5.62
N LEU A 214 -14.59 -5.29 -4.29
CA LEU A 214 -15.04 -6.53 -3.62
C LEU A 214 -16.42 -6.99 -4.08
N ILE A 215 -17.27 -6.07 -4.50
CA ILE A 215 -18.64 -6.36 -4.97
C ILE A 215 -18.61 -7.31 -6.18
N THR A 216 -17.63 -7.18 -7.07
CA THR A 216 -17.48 -8.11 -8.20
C THR A 216 -17.15 -9.51 -7.70
N LEU A 217 -16.28 -9.68 -6.69
CA LEU A 217 -16.04 -11.00 -6.11
C LEU A 217 -17.29 -11.60 -5.45
N LEU A 218 -18.10 -10.79 -4.77
CA LEU A 218 -19.38 -11.26 -4.20
C LEU A 218 -20.31 -11.80 -5.30
N LYS A 219 -20.45 -11.06 -6.40
CA LYS A 219 -21.25 -11.48 -7.55
C LYS A 219 -20.68 -12.74 -8.22
N THR A 220 -19.34 -12.86 -8.29
CA THR A 220 -18.65 -14.06 -8.78
C THR A 220 -18.96 -15.27 -7.89
N MET A 221 -18.90 -15.11 -6.56
CA MET A 221 -19.29 -16.19 -5.63
C MET A 221 -20.77 -16.56 -5.75
N LYS A 222 -21.65 -15.60 -6.00
CA LYS A 222 -23.07 -15.86 -6.29
C LYS A 222 -23.24 -16.71 -7.54
N LYS A 223 -22.55 -16.39 -8.64
CA LYS A 223 -22.58 -17.19 -9.88
C LYS A 223 -22.05 -18.61 -9.63
N ILE A 224 -20.93 -18.77 -8.92
CA ILE A 224 -20.39 -20.09 -8.55
C ILE A 224 -21.43 -20.92 -7.80
N LYS A 225 -22.17 -20.29 -6.85
CA LYS A 225 -23.24 -20.94 -6.08
C LYS A 225 -24.39 -21.38 -6.97
N ASP A 226 -24.95 -20.47 -7.78
CA ASP A 226 -26.17 -20.70 -8.53
C ASP A 226 -25.99 -21.71 -9.66
N GLU A 227 -24.85 -21.67 -10.32
CA GLU A 227 -24.53 -22.57 -11.45
C GLU A 227 -23.81 -23.86 -10.99
N HIS A 228 -23.65 -24.06 -9.66
CA HIS A 228 -22.98 -25.22 -9.07
C HIS A 228 -21.60 -25.50 -9.67
N ILE A 229 -20.83 -24.43 -9.95
CA ILE A 229 -19.51 -24.54 -10.55
C ILE A 229 -18.57 -25.26 -9.56
N PRO A 230 -17.75 -26.24 -10.00
CA PRO A 230 -16.88 -27.06 -9.16
C PRO A 230 -15.63 -26.26 -8.70
N LEU A 231 -15.83 -25.19 -7.99
CA LEU A 231 -14.83 -24.31 -7.39
C LEU A 231 -15.01 -24.22 -5.87
N PRO A 232 -13.99 -23.80 -5.12
CA PRO A 232 -14.12 -23.53 -3.70
C PRO A 232 -15.30 -22.62 -3.36
N LYS A 233 -16.02 -22.98 -2.29
CA LYS A 233 -17.27 -22.32 -1.89
C LYS A 233 -17.09 -21.20 -0.86
N LYS A 234 -15.87 -20.93 -0.44
CA LYS A 234 -15.56 -19.89 0.56
C LYS A 234 -14.71 -18.79 -0.06
N LEU A 235 -15.08 -17.56 0.23
CA LEU A 235 -14.26 -16.36 0.02
C LEU A 235 -13.89 -15.79 1.38
N VAL A 236 -12.62 -15.89 1.75
CA VAL A 236 -12.09 -15.35 3.00
C VAL A 236 -11.51 -13.97 2.73
N ILE A 237 -11.92 -12.99 3.52
CA ILE A 237 -11.52 -11.59 3.37
C ILE A 237 -10.94 -11.08 4.67
N SER A 238 -9.68 -10.65 4.66
CA SER A 238 -9.00 -9.99 5.78
C SER A 238 -8.88 -8.48 5.57
N GLY A 239 -8.67 -7.73 6.67
CA GLY A 239 -8.50 -6.29 6.63
C GLY A 239 -9.80 -5.51 6.47
N VAL A 240 -10.91 -6.13 6.87
CA VAL A 240 -12.24 -5.57 6.69
C VAL A 240 -12.47 -4.33 7.57
N GLY A 241 -12.78 -3.25 6.91
CA GLY A 241 -13.09 -1.92 7.43
C GLY A 241 -13.07 -0.93 6.27
N GLY A 242 -13.68 0.23 6.45
CA GLY A 242 -13.70 1.26 5.41
C GLY A 242 -15.11 1.78 5.12
N PRO A 243 -15.21 2.81 4.30
CA PRO A 243 -16.47 3.56 4.10
C PRO A 243 -17.58 2.73 3.44
N ASN A 244 -17.24 1.67 2.70
CA ASN A 244 -18.21 0.85 1.97
C ASN A 244 -18.63 -0.43 2.69
N LYS A 245 -18.37 -0.55 4.00
CA LYS A 245 -18.74 -1.74 4.80
C LYS A 245 -20.24 -2.04 4.76
N ASN A 246 -21.08 -1.02 4.88
CA ASN A 246 -22.53 -1.19 4.87
C ASN A 246 -23.04 -1.68 3.51
N GLU A 247 -22.52 -1.13 2.40
CA GLU A 247 -22.84 -1.58 1.04
C GLU A 247 -22.44 -3.03 0.83
N PHE A 248 -21.25 -3.40 1.29
CA PHE A 248 -20.75 -4.76 1.24
C PHE A 248 -21.67 -5.75 1.98
N ASP A 249 -22.03 -5.45 3.24
CA ASP A 249 -22.87 -6.31 4.08
C ASP A 249 -24.28 -6.46 3.48
N GLN A 250 -24.83 -5.36 2.97
CA GLN A 250 -26.12 -5.38 2.28
C GLN A 250 -26.05 -6.26 1.03
N THR A 251 -25.00 -6.13 0.21
CA THR A 251 -24.82 -6.96 -0.99
C THR A 251 -24.70 -8.44 -0.66
N VAL A 252 -23.96 -8.81 0.38
CA VAL A 252 -23.85 -10.22 0.84
C VAL A 252 -25.24 -10.78 1.18
N LYS A 253 -26.06 -9.99 1.88
CA LYS A 253 -27.43 -10.37 2.26
C LYS A 253 -28.36 -10.50 1.03
N GLU A 254 -28.34 -9.51 0.14
CA GLU A 254 -29.18 -9.48 -1.08
C GLU A 254 -28.84 -10.66 -2.02
N LEU A 255 -27.57 -11.00 -2.15
CA LEU A 255 -27.12 -12.12 -2.97
C LEU A 255 -27.35 -13.49 -2.29
N GLY A 256 -27.70 -13.53 -1.02
CA GLY A 256 -27.92 -14.77 -0.26
C GLY A 256 -26.68 -15.65 -0.17
N ILE A 257 -25.48 -15.06 -0.06
CA ILE A 257 -24.19 -15.77 -0.05
C ILE A 257 -23.47 -15.70 1.29
N GLY A 258 -24.18 -15.42 2.39
CA GLY A 258 -23.58 -15.30 3.73
C GLY A 258 -22.71 -16.50 4.10
N ASP A 259 -23.15 -17.74 3.75
CA ASP A 259 -22.37 -18.97 4.03
C ASP A 259 -21.11 -19.12 3.16
N TYR A 260 -20.98 -18.30 2.11
CA TYR A 260 -19.83 -18.30 1.20
C TYR A 260 -18.76 -17.25 1.58
N VAL A 261 -19.10 -16.29 2.43
CA VAL A 261 -18.20 -15.17 2.79
C VAL A 261 -17.75 -15.29 4.24
N VAL A 262 -16.45 -15.26 4.44
CA VAL A 262 -15.81 -15.29 5.76
C VAL A 262 -15.01 -14.00 5.94
N LEU A 263 -15.42 -13.17 6.92
CA LEU A 263 -14.71 -11.97 7.29
C LEU A 263 -13.85 -12.25 8.53
N THR A 264 -12.53 -12.12 8.39
CA THR A 264 -11.62 -12.42 9.51
C THR A 264 -11.40 -11.22 10.44
N SER A 265 -11.88 -10.04 10.07
CA SER A 265 -11.50 -8.76 10.69
C SER A 265 -9.98 -8.52 10.60
N PHE A 266 -9.38 -7.90 11.60
CA PHE A 266 -7.93 -7.68 11.62
C PHE A 266 -7.24 -8.97 12.08
N VAL A 267 -6.23 -9.40 11.33
CA VAL A 267 -5.36 -10.55 11.63
C VAL A 267 -3.91 -10.08 11.70
N SER A 268 -3.06 -10.82 12.42
CA SER A 268 -1.62 -10.55 12.42
C SER A 268 -1.00 -10.76 11.02
N ASN A 269 0.21 -10.28 10.80
CA ASN A 269 0.91 -10.52 9.53
C ASN A 269 1.15 -12.01 9.30
N GLU A 270 1.48 -12.75 10.35
CA GLU A 270 1.73 -14.19 10.34
C GLU A 270 0.45 -14.97 10.00
N GLU A 271 -0.68 -14.60 10.62
CA GLU A 271 -2.00 -15.17 10.32
C GLU A 271 -2.43 -14.84 8.90
N ARG A 272 -2.23 -13.59 8.43
CA ARG A 272 -2.50 -13.15 7.06
C ARG A 272 -1.70 -13.97 6.05
N ASN A 273 -0.41 -14.15 6.31
CA ASN A 273 0.48 -14.94 5.46
C ASN A 273 0.05 -16.41 5.43
N SER A 274 -0.40 -16.96 6.57
CA SER A 274 -0.94 -18.32 6.66
C SER A 274 -2.21 -18.49 5.85
N LEU A 275 -3.18 -17.58 5.99
CA LEU A 275 -4.41 -17.59 5.17
C LEU A 275 -4.09 -17.44 3.66
N MET A 276 -3.13 -16.60 3.31
CA MET A 276 -2.69 -16.40 1.93
C MET A 276 -2.02 -17.64 1.36
N LYS A 277 -1.11 -18.28 2.12
CA LYS A 277 -0.35 -19.46 1.71
C LYS A 277 -1.23 -20.70 1.52
N ASN A 278 -2.32 -20.83 2.26
CA ASN A 278 -3.17 -22.01 2.24
C ASN A 278 -4.48 -21.83 1.43
N CYS A 279 -4.68 -20.70 0.75
CA CYS A 279 -5.83 -20.51 -0.14
C CYS A 279 -5.65 -21.27 -1.46
N ASN A 280 -6.74 -21.50 -2.19
CA ASN A 280 -6.72 -22.06 -3.54
C ASN A 280 -6.15 -21.06 -4.55
N ILE A 281 -6.72 -19.86 -4.60
CA ILE A 281 -6.28 -18.74 -5.42
C ILE A 281 -6.36 -17.47 -4.56
N PHE A 282 -5.32 -16.63 -4.64
CA PHE A 282 -5.38 -15.28 -4.13
C PHE A 282 -6.04 -14.36 -5.16
N LEU A 283 -7.14 -13.70 -4.77
CA LEU A 283 -7.92 -12.83 -5.64
C LEU A 283 -7.67 -11.37 -5.29
N PHE A 284 -7.37 -10.53 -6.30
CA PHE A 284 -7.16 -9.10 -6.07
C PHE A 284 -7.89 -8.28 -7.13
N PRO A 285 -9.18 -7.94 -6.92
CA PRO A 285 -10.04 -7.37 -7.93
C PRO A 285 -9.92 -5.86 -8.12
N SER A 286 -8.88 -5.25 -7.57
CA SER A 286 -8.71 -3.79 -7.55
C SER A 286 -8.72 -3.19 -8.96
N VAL A 287 -9.44 -2.08 -9.13
CA VAL A 287 -9.52 -1.36 -10.41
C VAL A 287 -8.48 -0.26 -10.54
N PHE A 288 -7.87 0.13 -9.42
CA PHE A 288 -6.81 1.14 -9.40
C PHE A 288 -5.84 0.91 -8.24
N GLU A 289 -4.56 0.86 -8.54
CA GLU A 289 -3.46 0.76 -7.56
C GLU A 289 -2.27 1.59 -8.01
N GLY A 290 -1.62 2.24 -7.07
CA GLY A 290 -0.32 2.86 -7.30
C GLY A 290 0.81 1.85 -7.31
N PHE A 291 0.68 0.77 -6.50
CA PHE A 291 1.63 -0.35 -6.47
C PHE A 291 0.91 -1.70 -6.40
N GLY A 292 0.21 -2.02 -5.31
CA GLY A 292 -0.47 -3.30 -5.16
C GLY A 292 0.44 -4.38 -4.54
N MET A 293 0.88 -4.19 -3.30
CA MET A 293 1.73 -5.16 -2.58
C MET A 293 1.12 -6.56 -2.44
N PRO A 294 -0.19 -6.75 -2.12
CA PRO A 294 -0.73 -8.07 -1.80
C PRO A 294 -0.58 -9.14 -2.90
N PRO A 295 -0.74 -8.84 -4.19
CA PRO A 295 -0.44 -9.81 -5.27
C PRO A 295 1.00 -10.31 -5.23
N ILE A 296 1.98 -9.41 -5.03
CA ILE A 296 3.39 -9.78 -4.96
C ILE A 296 3.65 -10.65 -3.72
N GLU A 297 3.07 -10.26 -2.59
CA GLU A 297 3.15 -11.03 -1.34
C GLU A 297 2.62 -12.46 -1.54
N ALA A 298 1.50 -12.64 -2.23
CA ALA A 298 0.93 -13.95 -2.53
C ALA A 298 1.84 -14.77 -3.46
N MET A 299 2.42 -14.16 -4.50
CA MET A 299 3.34 -14.82 -5.42
C MET A 299 4.64 -15.24 -4.73
N LEU A 300 5.17 -14.44 -3.80
CA LEU A 300 6.33 -14.79 -2.97
C LEU A 300 6.05 -15.98 -2.04
N LEU A 301 4.80 -16.16 -1.62
CA LEU A 301 4.35 -17.35 -0.88
C LEU A 301 4.05 -18.57 -1.78
N GLY A 302 4.31 -18.46 -3.09
CA GLY A 302 4.09 -19.50 -4.07
C GLY A 302 2.64 -19.67 -4.51
N LYS A 303 1.75 -18.72 -4.20
CA LYS A 303 0.31 -18.86 -4.51
C LYS A 303 -0.03 -18.42 -5.92
N LYS A 304 -1.04 -19.08 -6.49
CA LYS A 304 -1.70 -18.63 -7.72
C LYS A 304 -2.43 -17.32 -7.44
N VAL A 305 -2.18 -16.32 -8.28
CA VAL A 305 -2.78 -15.00 -8.17
C VAL A 305 -3.64 -14.71 -9.38
N LEU A 306 -4.87 -14.26 -9.13
CA LEU A 306 -5.74 -13.68 -10.15
C LEU A 306 -6.02 -12.23 -9.77
N THR A 307 -5.62 -11.31 -10.63
CA THR A 307 -5.82 -9.87 -10.44
C THR A 307 -6.35 -9.22 -11.72
N THR A 308 -6.52 -7.91 -11.71
CA THR A 308 -6.96 -7.15 -12.89
C THR A 308 -5.75 -6.67 -13.69
N LYS A 309 -5.92 -6.52 -14.98
CA LYS A 309 -4.89 -5.94 -15.86
C LYS A 309 -4.98 -4.40 -15.86
N ARG A 310 -5.01 -3.81 -14.66
CA ARG A 310 -5.21 -2.36 -14.46
C ARG A 310 -4.00 -1.72 -13.81
N THR A 311 -3.75 -0.48 -14.22
CA THR A 311 -2.76 0.43 -13.61
C THR A 311 -1.37 -0.20 -13.42
N SER A 312 -0.83 -0.18 -12.21
CA SER A 312 0.49 -0.72 -11.89
C SER A 312 0.54 -2.25 -11.78
N LEU A 313 -0.61 -2.95 -11.70
CA LEU A 313 -0.65 -4.38 -11.37
C LEU A 313 0.15 -5.26 -12.35
N PRO A 314 0.06 -5.10 -13.68
CA PRO A 314 0.89 -5.86 -14.61
C PRO A 314 2.39 -5.58 -14.45
N GLU A 315 2.77 -4.33 -14.18
CA GLU A 315 4.16 -3.92 -13.96
C GLU A 315 4.74 -4.60 -12.72
N VAL A 316 4.07 -4.47 -11.57
CA VAL A 316 4.60 -4.94 -10.28
C VAL A 316 4.57 -6.47 -10.16
N THR A 317 3.63 -7.14 -10.81
CA THR A 317 3.59 -8.61 -10.88
C THR A 317 4.45 -9.16 -12.02
N MET A 318 5.13 -8.27 -12.78
CA MET A 318 6.02 -8.62 -13.91
C MET A 318 5.31 -9.48 -14.97
N ASN A 319 4.01 -9.30 -15.14
CA ASN A 319 3.14 -10.13 -15.99
C ASN A 319 3.24 -11.64 -15.70
N GLN A 320 3.52 -12.04 -14.44
CA GLN A 320 3.72 -13.44 -14.04
C GLN A 320 2.56 -14.06 -13.27
N CYS A 321 1.38 -13.43 -13.27
CA CYS A 321 0.15 -13.99 -12.71
C CYS A 321 -0.99 -13.97 -13.73
N ASN A 322 -2.16 -14.46 -13.33
CA ASN A 322 -3.35 -14.42 -14.19
C ASN A 322 -4.08 -13.09 -14.06
N TYR A 323 -4.68 -12.63 -15.16
CA TYR A 323 -5.37 -11.34 -15.21
C TYR A 323 -6.79 -11.49 -15.75
N VAL A 324 -7.63 -10.58 -15.27
CA VAL A 324 -8.93 -10.26 -15.84
C VAL A 324 -8.80 -8.93 -16.57
N GLU A 325 -9.22 -8.87 -17.84
CA GLU A 325 -9.13 -7.64 -18.66
C GLU A 325 -10.22 -6.64 -18.25
N ASP A 326 -11.47 -7.10 -18.07
CA ASP A 326 -12.54 -6.28 -17.51
C ASP A 326 -12.75 -6.64 -16.02
N PRO A 327 -12.33 -5.77 -15.06
CA PRO A 327 -12.46 -6.02 -13.63
C PRO A 327 -13.91 -6.25 -13.16
N TYR A 328 -14.91 -5.90 -13.98
CA TYR A 328 -16.32 -6.04 -13.66
C TYR A 328 -17.00 -7.23 -14.35
N ASP A 329 -16.33 -7.92 -15.26
CA ASP A 329 -16.88 -9.11 -15.96
C ASP A 329 -16.80 -10.36 -15.06
N ILE A 330 -17.93 -10.69 -14.45
CA ILE A 330 -18.09 -11.87 -13.58
C ILE A 330 -17.78 -13.17 -14.32
N ASN A 331 -18.11 -13.27 -15.63
CA ASN A 331 -17.87 -14.49 -16.41
C ASN A 331 -16.36 -14.68 -16.62
N GLU A 332 -15.65 -13.61 -16.90
CA GLU A 332 -14.18 -13.66 -17.04
C GLU A 332 -13.52 -14.12 -15.73
N TRP A 333 -13.94 -13.55 -14.56
CA TRP A 333 -13.47 -14.01 -13.25
C TRP A 333 -13.67 -15.51 -13.07
N VAL A 334 -14.89 -16.03 -13.31
CA VAL A 334 -15.19 -17.46 -13.17
C VAL A 334 -14.35 -18.31 -14.14
N ASN A 335 -14.23 -17.90 -15.40
CA ASN A 335 -13.46 -18.63 -16.42
C ASN A 335 -11.98 -18.73 -16.05
N GLN A 336 -11.38 -17.61 -15.62
CA GLN A 336 -10.00 -17.58 -15.15
C GLN A 336 -9.82 -18.48 -13.92
N MET A 337 -10.67 -18.36 -12.90
CA MET A 337 -10.61 -19.16 -11.68
C MET A 337 -10.72 -20.67 -12.00
N THR A 338 -11.56 -21.04 -12.95
CA THR A 338 -11.73 -22.44 -13.41
C THR A 338 -10.48 -22.93 -14.15
N GLY A 339 -9.95 -22.13 -15.08
CA GLY A 339 -8.74 -22.49 -15.82
C GLY A 339 -7.49 -22.61 -14.95
N MET A 340 -7.46 -21.86 -13.82
CA MET A 340 -6.36 -21.91 -12.87
C MET A 340 -6.36 -23.17 -11.98
N GLN A 341 -7.43 -23.97 -11.92
CA GLN A 341 -7.46 -25.18 -11.07
C GLN A 341 -6.38 -26.20 -11.46
N THR A 342 -6.06 -26.30 -12.75
CA THR A 342 -5.06 -27.24 -13.29
C THR A 342 -3.65 -26.63 -13.39
N GLN A 343 -3.48 -25.35 -13.08
CA GLN A 343 -2.18 -24.71 -13.10
C GLN A 343 -1.35 -25.09 -11.86
N GLU A 344 -0.06 -25.27 -12.06
CA GLU A 344 0.87 -25.45 -10.96
C GLU A 344 1.18 -24.13 -10.23
N GLU A 345 1.47 -24.22 -8.95
CA GLU A 345 1.99 -23.11 -8.16
C GLU A 345 3.44 -22.85 -8.55
N LYS A 346 3.79 -21.57 -8.71
CA LYS A 346 5.16 -21.14 -9.05
C LYS A 346 5.68 -20.18 -7.99
N VAL A 347 6.85 -20.49 -7.46
CA VAL A 347 7.58 -19.53 -6.63
C VAL A 347 8.26 -18.52 -7.55
N VAL A 348 7.98 -17.25 -7.32
CA VAL A 348 8.56 -16.14 -8.08
C VAL A 348 9.51 -15.37 -7.17
N SER A 349 10.65 -14.96 -7.68
CA SER A 349 11.58 -14.07 -6.98
C SER A 349 11.38 -12.63 -7.47
N PHE A 350 11.38 -11.70 -6.54
CA PHE A 350 11.24 -10.26 -6.80
C PHE A 350 12.41 -9.51 -6.14
N GLU A 351 13.63 -9.85 -6.53
CA GLU A 351 14.87 -9.25 -5.99
C GLU A 351 14.87 -7.71 -6.07
N GLN A 352 14.27 -7.15 -7.12
CA GLN A 352 14.16 -5.70 -7.31
C GLN A 352 13.28 -5.00 -6.26
N PHE A 353 12.43 -5.72 -5.52
CA PHE A 353 11.59 -5.15 -4.46
C PHE A 353 12.14 -5.40 -3.05
N ARG A 354 13.30 -6.05 -2.93
CA ARG A 354 13.93 -6.22 -1.61
C ARG A 354 14.23 -4.88 -0.98
N ASP A 355 14.02 -4.81 0.32
CA ASP A 355 14.17 -3.58 1.10
C ASP A 355 15.56 -2.94 0.95
N VAL A 356 16.63 -3.74 0.97
CA VAL A 356 18.01 -3.26 0.77
C VAL A 356 18.25 -2.70 -0.64
N VAL A 357 17.61 -3.29 -1.66
CA VAL A 357 17.76 -2.85 -3.05
C VAL A 357 17.06 -1.51 -3.24
N ILE A 358 15.83 -1.40 -2.74
CA ILE A 358 15.05 -0.15 -2.80
C ILE A 358 15.70 0.93 -1.93
N ALA A 359 16.11 0.60 -0.71
CA ALA A 359 16.79 1.55 0.17
C ALA A 359 18.06 2.14 -0.47
N ARG A 360 18.83 1.33 -1.21
CA ARG A 360 19.99 1.82 -1.96
C ARG A 360 19.58 2.85 -3.01
N GLN A 361 18.53 2.60 -3.79
CA GLN A 361 18.03 3.55 -4.79
C GLN A 361 17.58 4.88 -4.16
N TYR A 362 16.94 4.81 -2.98
CA TYR A 362 16.56 6.01 -2.22
C TYR A 362 17.79 6.79 -1.76
N LEU A 363 18.80 6.13 -1.20
CA LEU A 363 20.03 6.80 -0.75
C LEU A 363 20.80 7.44 -1.92
N ASP A 364 20.91 6.74 -3.04
CA ASP A 364 21.57 7.27 -4.23
C ASP A 364 20.86 8.54 -4.73
N LEU A 365 19.52 8.55 -4.69
CA LEU A 365 18.73 9.75 -4.98
C LEU A 365 18.97 10.85 -3.96
N PHE A 366 18.98 10.54 -2.65
CA PHE A 366 19.21 11.51 -1.59
C PHE A 366 20.58 12.16 -1.72
N TYR A 367 21.62 11.37 -1.99
CA TYR A 367 22.98 11.89 -2.22
C TYR A 367 23.08 12.77 -3.47
N LYS A 368 22.34 12.43 -4.52
CA LYS A 368 22.28 13.27 -5.72
C LYS A 368 21.63 14.62 -5.43
N VAL A 369 20.48 14.63 -4.77
CA VAL A 369 19.71 15.85 -4.46
C VAL A 369 20.46 16.75 -3.46
N ASP A 370 21.22 16.17 -2.55
CA ASP A 370 22.00 16.94 -1.56
C ASP A 370 23.18 17.69 -2.19
N LYS A 371 23.71 17.17 -3.31
CA LYS A 371 24.85 17.77 -4.06
C LYS A 371 24.41 18.90 -5.01
N ASP A 372 23.18 18.84 -5.51
CA ASP A 372 22.59 19.83 -6.43
C ASP A 372 22.11 21.09 -5.66
#